data_92b2d0d895f7fd7a0e9d0872b8861e34
#
_entry.id   92b2d0d895f7fd7a0e9d0872b8861e34
#
_cell.length_a   1.000
_cell.length_b   1.000
_cell.length_c   1.000
_cell.angle_alpha   90.00
_cell.angle_beta   90.00
_cell.angle_gamma   90.00
#
_symmetry.space_group_name_H-M   'P 1'
#
loop_
_entity.id
_entity.type
_entity.pdbx_description
1 polymer ?
#
loop_
_entity_poly.entity_id
_entity_poly.type
_entity_poly.pdbx_seq_one_letter_code
_entity_poly.pdbx_strand_id
1 'polypeptide(L)'
;VPTLRSVDIIQPPGQEPIVIPDNDFELIDHWQVDTTTGRHWTHVVLRSAQTEAFTDWVNDNAGESVRIVWHVVEATHPRIRMEENDDEDDEDNGKTSRIDREELYQYAREAVGVTTAYMVMVLLSTVVAAGGMLRDSVAVVIGAMMIAPLIGPNIALALGTTLGDMRLLRRAVTVNLAGVSLALLMSVVLGAFVTIDPTIPELVSRTDVHMADVALALAAGAAGALAVTRGVSTAFVGVMVAVALLPPLVACGLFLGSGDTALAGNAALLTLTNVVCINLAGVSTFLLQGVRPRHWFQVERARASTRVAITLWISLLIVLGGLIWLLR
;
A
#
# COMPACT_ATOMS: atom_id res chain seq x y z
N VAL A 1 3.80 -22.98 -2.65
CA VAL A 1 5.09 -23.39 -2.08
C VAL A 1 5.29 -22.53 -0.86
N PRO A 2 5.44 -23.10 0.34
CA PRO A 2 5.70 -22.33 1.55
C PRO A 2 7.02 -21.57 1.36
N THR A 3 6.98 -20.27 1.50
CA THR A 3 8.16 -19.41 1.41
C THR A 3 8.96 -19.53 2.70
N LEU A 4 10.27 -19.74 2.57
CA LEU A 4 11.21 -19.76 3.68
C LEU A 4 11.79 -18.38 3.92
N ARG A 5 12.09 -18.09 5.17
CA ARG A 5 12.80 -16.90 5.57
C ARG A 5 14.02 -17.24 6.42
N SER A 6 15.08 -16.50 6.21
CA SER A 6 16.25 -16.52 7.04
C SER A 6 16.25 -15.25 7.89
N VAL A 7 16.46 -15.39 9.18
CA VAL A 7 16.48 -14.30 10.16
C VAL A 7 17.83 -14.27 10.84
N ASP A 8 18.54 -13.16 10.73
CA ASP A 8 19.78 -12.89 11.43
C ASP A 8 19.52 -12.01 12.64
N ILE A 9 19.88 -12.50 13.82
CA ILE A 9 19.79 -11.78 15.09
C ILE A 9 21.20 -11.39 15.50
N ILE A 10 21.48 -10.10 15.57
CA ILE A 10 22.79 -9.56 15.92
C ILE A 10 22.67 -8.83 17.24
N GLN A 11 23.24 -9.43 18.30
CA GLN A 11 23.26 -8.88 19.65
C GLN A 11 24.54 -8.05 19.89
N PRO A 12 24.43 -6.93 20.63
CA PRO A 12 25.60 -6.14 21.01
C PRO A 12 26.54 -6.89 21.96
N PRO A 13 27.80 -6.48 22.09
CA PRO A 13 28.74 -7.10 23.02
C PRO A 13 28.26 -6.98 24.46
N GLY A 14 28.47 -8.04 25.25
CA GLY A 14 28.18 -8.05 26.69
C GLY A 14 26.73 -8.46 27.05
N GLN A 15 25.92 -8.82 26.09
CA GLN A 15 24.65 -9.52 26.34
C GLN A 15 24.86 -11.03 26.27
N GLU A 16 24.07 -11.77 27.04
CA GLU A 16 24.05 -13.24 26.91
C GLU A 16 23.42 -13.62 25.57
N PRO A 17 23.93 -14.69 24.91
CA PRO A 17 23.34 -15.19 23.65
C PRO A 17 21.87 -15.56 23.85
N ILE A 18 21.02 -15.18 22.90
CA ILE A 18 19.61 -15.54 22.94
C ILE A 18 19.46 -17.07 22.79
N VAL A 19 18.75 -17.70 23.69
CA VAL A 19 18.43 -19.13 23.62
C VAL A 19 17.03 -19.27 23.06
N ILE A 20 16.94 -19.86 21.88
CA ILE A 20 15.65 -20.07 21.20
C ILE A 20 15.03 -21.34 21.77
N PRO A 21 13.77 -21.33 22.24
CA PRO A 21 13.12 -22.53 22.76
C PRO A 21 12.81 -23.51 21.62
N ASP A 22 13.21 -24.77 21.80
CA ASP A 22 13.09 -25.83 20.77
C ASP A 22 11.65 -26.19 20.39
N ASN A 23 10.66 -25.85 21.24
CA ASN A 23 9.27 -26.29 21.05
C ASN A 23 8.31 -25.19 20.59
N ASP A 24 8.73 -23.93 20.56
CA ASP A 24 7.83 -22.81 20.26
C ASP A 24 7.83 -22.45 18.77
N PHE A 25 8.89 -22.81 18.04
CA PHE A 25 9.05 -22.50 16.63
C PHE A 25 9.56 -23.71 15.85
N GLU A 26 8.96 -24.00 14.71
CA GLU A 26 9.48 -25.01 13.77
C GLU A 26 10.69 -24.47 13.03
N LEU A 27 11.86 -24.52 13.67
CA LEU A 27 13.12 -24.12 13.07
C LEU A 27 13.58 -25.18 12.07
N ILE A 28 13.84 -24.75 10.85
CA ILE A 28 14.38 -25.61 9.79
C ILE A 28 15.87 -25.80 9.98
N ASP A 29 16.55 -24.70 10.33
CA ASP A 29 17.97 -24.70 10.66
C ASP A 29 18.28 -23.48 11.52
N HIS A 30 19.27 -23.62 12.42
CA HIS A 30 19.77 -22.51 13.21
C HIS A 30 21.22 -22.72 13.63
N TRP A 31 21.98 -21.64 13.72
CA TRP A 31 23.32 -21.65 14.28
C TRP A 31 23.67 -20.32 14.93
N GLN A 32 24.62 -20.37 15.87
CA GLN A 32 25.12 -19.20 16.56
C GLN A 32 26.63 -19.08 16.37
N VAL A 33 27.10 -17.86 16.18
CA VAL A 33 28.52 -17.54 16.00
C VAL A 33 28.89 -16.33 16.84
N ASP A 34 29.96 -16.47 17.59
CA ASP A 34 30.57 -15.35 18.29
C ASP A 34 31.54 -14.63 17.36
N THR A 35 31.30 -13.35 17.15
CA THR A 35 32.17 -12.56 16.29
C THR A 35 33.41 -12.11 17.06
N THR A 36 34.50 -11.84 16.34
CA THR A 36 35.76 -11.30 16.93
C THR A 36 35.55 -9.95 17.63
N THR A 37 34.44 -9.27 17.39
CA THR A 37 34.07 -8.00 18.03
C THR A 37 33.22 -8.20 19.30
N GLY A 38 33.04 -9.43 19.76
CA GLY A 38 32.25 -9.77 20.95
C GLY A 38 30.75 -9.67 20.75
N ARG A 39 30.26 -9.64 19.51
CA ARG A 39 28.83 -9.69 19.19
C ARG A 39 28.41 -11.14 18.99
N HIS A 40 27.20 -11.48 19.42
CA HIS A 40 26.59 -12.76 19.12
C HIS A 40 25.71 -12.64 17.86
N TRP A 41 25.94 -13.53 16.90
CA TRP A 41 25.17 -13.61 15.66
C TRP A 41 24.45 -14.95 15.63
N THR A 42 23.13 -14.92 15.71
CA THR A 42 22.26 -16.08 15.61
C THR A 42 21.56 -16.03 14.26
N HIS A 43 21.73 -17.07 13.47
CA HIS A 43 21.06 -17.26 12.20
C HIS A 43 19.99 -18.33 12.34
N VAL A 44 18.80 -18.06 11.81
CA VAL A 44 17.64 -18.94 11.91
C VAL A 44 16.96 -19.03 10.55
N VAL A 45 16.61 -20.24 10.13
CA VAL A 45 15.76 -20.47 8.96
C VAL A 45 14.43 -21.05 9.42
N LEU A 46 13.34 -20.37 9.07
CA LEU A 46 11.97 -20.74 9.46
C LEU A 46 10.97 -20.52 8.33
N ARG A 47 9.73 -21.01 8.53
CA ARG A 47 8.64 -20.76 7.59
C ARG A 47 8.18 -19.31 7.67
N SER A 48 7.84 -18.71 6.54
CA SER A 48 7.37 -17.33 6.46
C SER A 48 6.15 -17.05 7.37
N ALA A 49 5.28 -18.02 7.57
CA ALA A 49 4.12 -17.90 8.45
C ALA A 49 4.49 -17.67 9.93
N GLN A 50 5.67 -18.11 10.38
CA GLN A 50 6.12 -17.99 11.76
C GLN A 50 7.04 -16.77 11.99
N THR A 51 7.46 -16.08 10.93
CA THR A 51 8.43 -14.96 11.02
C THR A 51 7.94 -13.84 11.93
N GLU A 52 6.65 -13.50 11.87
CA GLU A 52 6.06 -12.43 12.69
C GLU A 52 6.08 -12.80 14.19
N ALA A 53 5.62 -13.99 14.52
CA ALA A 53 5.62 -14.50 15.90
C ALA A 53 7.04 -14.64 16.46
N PHE A 54 7.96 -15.15 15.64
CA PHE A 54 9.37 -15.28 16.00
C PHE A 54 10.03 -13.91 16.23
N THR A 55 9.76 -12.95 15.37
CA THR A 55 10.29 -11.60 15.52
C THR A 55 9.76 -10.91 16.76
N ASP A 56 8.47 -11.06 17.07
CA ASP A 56 7.87 -10.53 18.29
C ASP A 56 8.50 -11.16 19.52
N TRP A 57 8.70 -12.49 19.52
CA TRP A 57 9.39 -13.20 20.59
C TRP A 57 10.84 -12.71 20.78
N VAL A 58 11.62 -12.56 19.70
CA VAL A 58 13.01 -12.03 19.79
C VAL A 58 13.03 -10.63 20.40
N ASN A 59 12.13 -9.77 20.00
CA ASN A 59 12.10 -8.40 20.54
C ASN A 59 11.71 -8.36 22.02
N ASP A 60 10.85 -9.27 22.47
CA ASP A 60 10.43 -9.35 23.87
C ASP A 60 11.53 -9.94 24.77
N ASN A 61 12.38 -10.85 24.24
CA ASN A 61 13.41 -11.55 25.00
C ASN A 61 14.82 -11.00 24.83
N ALA A 62 15.14 -10.37 23.69
CA ALA A 62 16.50 -9.91 23.39
C ALA A 62 16.74 -8.38 23.62
N GLY A 63 15.68 -7.63 23.96
CA GLY A 63 15.76 -6.19 24.27
C GLY A 63 15.90 -5.27 23.04
N GLU A 64 15.73 -3.96 23.25
CA GLU A 64 15.65 -2.92 22.20
C GLU A 64 16.94 -2.69 21.39
N SER A 65 18.08 -3.22 21.83
CA SER A 65 19.40 -2.97 21.20
C SER A 65 19.81 -4.02 20.17
N VAL A 66 18.98 -5.03 19.95
CA VAL A 66 19.24 -6.12 19.01
C VAL A 66 18.86 -5.69 17.59
N ARG A 67 19.72 -6.05 16.62
CA ARG A 67 19.42 -5.86 15.20
C ARG A 67 18.92 -7.18 14.63
N ILE A 68 17.74 -7.14 14.01
CA ILE A 68 17.16 -8.27 13.31
C ILE A 68 17.19 -7.95 11.80
N VAL A 69 17.67 -8.88 10.99
CA VAL A 69 17.75 -8.76 9.54
C VAL A 69 17.03 -9.96 8.92
N TRP A 70 16.11 -9.70 8.00
CA TRP A 70 15.34 -10.73 7.31
C TRP A 70 15.80 -10.88 5.87
N HIS A 71 15.93 -12.13 5.43
CA HIS A 71 16.21 -12.45 4.03
C HIS A 71 15.16 -13.41 3.50
N VAL A 72 14.74 -13.19 2.25
CA VAL A 72 13.90 -14.16 1.53
C VAL A 72 14.80 -15.28 1.03
N VAL A 73 14.45 -16.52 1.34
CA VAL A 73 15.16 -17.69 0.82
C VAL A 73 14.47 -18.13 -0.48
N GLU A 74 15.10 -17.87 -1.62
CA GLU A 74 14.54 -18.22 -2.93
C GLU A 74 14.57 -19.71 -3.21
N ALA A 75 15.61 -20.42 -2.74
CA ALA A 75 15.77 -21.84 -2.92
C ALA A 75 16.69 -22.45 -1.87
N THR A 76 16.46 -23.75 -1.54
CA THR A 76 17.34 -24.58 -0.70
C THR A 76 17.72 -25.86 -1.40
N HIS A 77 18.93 -26.36 -1.15
CA HIS A 77 19.36 -27.68 -1.56
C HIS A 77 20.11 -28.38 -0.41
N PRO A 78 19.70 -29.61 0.01
CA PRO A 78 18.57 -30.39 -0.53
C PRO A 78 17.22 -29.71 -0.30
N ARG A 79 16.22 -30.05 -1.13
CA ARG A 79 14.85 -29.58 -0.91
C ARG A 79 14.34 -30.12 0.40
N ILE A 80 13.87 -29.23 1.26
CA ILE A 80 13.25 -29.62 2.52
C ILE A 80 11.96 -30.35 2.18
N ARG A 81 11.90 -31.64 2.53
CA ARG A 81 10.65 -32.42 2.48
C ARG A 81 9.80 -31.93 3.64
N MET A 82 8.76 -31.21 3.32
CA MET A 82 7.70 -30.95 4.29
C MET A 82 6.86 -32.22 4.35
N GLU A 83 6.80 -32.86 5.51
CA GLU A 83 5.80 -33.88 5.77
C GLU A 83 4.44 -33.19 5.67
N GLU A 84 3.68 -33.51 4.62
CA GLU A 84 2.26 -33.24 4.56
C GLU A 84 1.65 -34.16 5.64
N ASN A 85 1.48 -33.65 6.85
CA ASN A 85 0.60 -34.28 7.80
C ASN A 85 -0.82 -34.05 7.27
N ASP A 86 -1.38 -35.12 6.69
CA ASP A 86 -2.78 -35.26 6.30
C ASP A 86 -3.68 -35.34 7.56
N ASP A 87 -3.56 -34.44 8.52
CA ASP A 87 -4.47 -34.32 9.62
C ASP A 87 -5.44 -33.18 9.41
N GLU A 88 -6.70 -33.58 9.30
CA GLU A 88 -7.92 -32.83 9.04
C GLU A 88 -8.27 -31.82 10.16
N ASP A 89 -7.48 -30.79 10.42
CA ASP A 89 -7.89 -29.70 11.32
C ASP A 89 -7.23 -28.34 10.97
N ASP A 90 -6.94 -28.09 9.69
CA ASP A 90 -6.36 -26.83 9.22
C ASP A 90 -7.41 -25.78 8.84
N GLU A 91 -8.18 -25.30 9.82
CA GLU A 91 -8.87 -23.99 9.70
C GLU A 91 -7.87 -22.80 9.66
N ASP A 92 -6.56 -23.05 9.81
CA ASP A 92 -5.50 -22.02 9.81
C ASP A 92 -4.76 -21.87 8.46
N ASN A 93 -5.18 -22.60 7.42
CA ASN A 93 -4.56 -22.60 6.08
C ASN A 93 -4.73 -21.28 5.27
N GLY A 94 -5.36 -20.27 5.85
CA GLY A 94 -5.52 -18.94 5.26
C GLY A 94 -4.32 -17.99 5.46
N LYS A 95 -3.34 -18.33 6.31
CA LYS A 95 -2.19 -17.46 6.64
C LYS A 95 -0.95 -17.68 5.74
N THR A 96 -1.05 -18.60 4.80
CA THR A 96 0.04 -18.94 3.89
C THR A 96 0.36 -17.78 2.95
N SER A 97 1.57 -17.24 3.06
CA SER A 97 2.19 -16.30 2.09
C SER A 97 1.78 -14.83 2.20
N ARG A 98 1.57 -14.31 3.40
CA ARG A 98 1.49 -12.87 3.63
C ARG A 98 2.90 -12.30 3.88
N ILE A 99 3.21 -11.13 3.30
CA ILE A 99 4.39 -10.33 3.69
C ILE A 99 4.29 -10.01 5.17
N ASP A 100 5.42 -10.10 5.88
CA ASP A 100 5.52 -9.72 7.28
C ASP A 100 5.08 -8.25 7.48
N ARG A 101 4.43 -7.98 8.61
CA ARG A 101 3.98 -6.63 8.97
C ARG A 101 5.12 -5.61 8.90
N GLU A 102 6.32 -5.99 9.33
CA GLU A 102 7.49 -5.12 9.35
C GLU A 102 7.96 -4.78 7.93
N GLU A 103 7.96 -5.75 7.03
CA GLU A 103 8.27 -5.54 5.61
C GLU A 103 7.21 -4.65 4.94
N LEU A 104 5.93 -4.87 5.26
CA LEU A 104 4.83 -4.02 4.79
C LEU A 104 4.99 -2.57 5.30
N TYR A 105 5.41 -2.42 6.55
CA TYR A 105 5.66 -1.11 7.15
C TYR A 105 6.86 -0.41 6.50
N GLN A 106 7.96 -1.11 6.24
CA GLN A 106 9.12 -0.58 5.54
C GLN A 106 8.77 -0.16 4.12
N TYR A 107 8.04 -1.01 3.38
CA TYR A 107 7.52 -0.64 2.05
C TYR A 107 6.72 0.66 2.08
N ALA A 108 5.76 0.77 3.01
CA ALA A 108 4.95 1.97 3.15
C ALA A 108 5.78 3.21 3.54
N ARG A 109 6.80 3.04 4.39
CA ARG A 109 7.70 4.10 4.83
C ARG A 109 8.60 4.61 3.71
N GLU A 110 9.10 3.73 2.86
CA GLU A 110 9.90 4.09 1.68
C GLU A 110 9.06 4.83 0.63
N ALA A 111 7.80 4.42 0.47
CA ALA A 111 6.87 5.02 -0.48
C ALA A 111 6.43 6.46 -0.13
N VAL A 112 6.63 6.93 1.12
CA VAL A 112 6.21 8.27 1.57
C VAL A 112 7.36 9.29 1.58
N GLY A 113 8.20 9.26 0.56
CA GLY A 113 9.27 10.22 0.34
C GLY A 113 8.93 11.20 -0.79
N VAL A 114 8.91 12.51 -0.52
CA VAL A 114 8.87 13.53 -1.59
C VAL A 114 10.27 13.64 -2.19
N THR A 115 10.58 12.76 -3.13
CA THR A 115 11.85 12.76 -3.85
C THR A 115 11.72 13.53 -5.18
N THR A 116 12.83 14.01 -5.71
CA THR A 116 12.86 14.62 -7.05
C THR A 116 12.35 13.64 -8.10
N ALA A 117 12.71 12.36 -7.98
CA ALA A 117 12.23 11.31 -8.88
C ALA A 117 10.70 11.16 -8.83
N TYR A 118 10.10 11.16 -7.62
CA TYR A 118 8.65 11.13 -7.43
C TYR A 118 7.97 12.29 -8.17
N MET A 119 8.44 13.52 -7.97
CA MET A 119 7.87 14.71 -8.60
C MET A 119 7.99 14.69 -10.14
N VAL A 120 9.16 14.27 -10.65
CA VAL A 120 9.38 14.14 -12.11
C VAL A 120 8.45 13.06 -12.68
N MET A 121 8.30 11.91 -12.03
CA MET A 121 7.40 10.85 -12.49
C MET A 121 5.94 11.29 -12.47
N VAL A 122 5.49 12.06 -11.47
CA VAL A 122 4.14 12.64 -11.44
C VAL A 122 3.94 13.60 -12.62
N LEU A 123 4.90 14.49 -12.90
CA LEU A 123 4.81 15.40 -14.03
C LEU A 123 4.76 14.65 -15.37
N LEU A 124 5.67 13.72 -15.60
CA LEU A 124 5.72 12.95 -16.84
C LEU A 124 4.46 12.12 -17.04
N SER A 125 3.98 11.44 -16.01
CA SER A 125 2.73 10.66 -16.09
C SER A 125 1.52 11.54 -16.39
N THR A 126 1.47 12.75 -15.81
CA THR A 126 0.40 13.73 -16.07
C THR A 126 0.39 14.20 -17.51
N VAL A 127 1.56 14.53 -18.08
CA VAL A 127 1.68 14.93 -19.49
C VAL A 127 1.28 13.81 -20.44
N VAL A 128 1.74 12.58 -20.15
CA VAL A 128 1.38 11.41 -20.97
C VAL A 128 -0.12 11.11 -20.86
N ALA A 129 -0.70 11.19 -19.65
CA ALA A 129 -2.14 10.98 -19.45
C ALA A 129 -2.97 12.03 -20.20
N ALA A 130 -2.63 13.32 -20.09
CA ALA A 130 -3.28 14.38 -20.81
C ALA A 130 -3.21 14.17 -22.34
N GLY A 131 -2.02 13.84 -22.85
CA GLY A 131 -1.83 13.54 -24.29
C GLY A 131 -2.60 12.31 -24.75
N GLY A 132 -2.73 11.29 -23.91
CA GLY A 132 -3.53 10.10 -24.16
C GLY A 132 -5.03 10.42 -24.24
N MET A 133 -5.55 11.20 -23.29
CA MET A 133 -6.96 11.62 -23.27
C MET A 133 -7.33 12.49 -24.44
N LEU A 134 -6.49 13.47 -24.78
CA LEU A 134 -6.73 14.39 -25.92
C LEU A 134 -6.68 13.67 -27.28
N ARG A 135 -6.05 12.50 -27.36
CA ARG A 135 -5.99 11.65 -28.57
C ARG A 135 -6.96 10.47 -28.54
N ASP A 136 -7.86 10.41 -27.55
CA ASP A 136 -8.78 9.30 -27.33
C ASP A 136 -8.05 7.94 -27.31
N SER A 137 -6.90 7.85 -26.68
CA SER A 137 -6.04 6.67 -26.63
C SER A 137 -5.97 6.06 -25.24
N VAL A 138 -6.85 5.12 -24.96
CA VAL A 138 -6.86 4.36 -23.70
C VAL A 138 -5.51 3.70 -23.40
N ALA A 139 -4.82 3.18 -24.44
CA ALA A 139 -3.52 2.53 -24.27
C ALA A 139 -2.45 3.50 -23.73
N VAL A 140 -2.41 4.74 -24.21
CA VAL A 140 -1.48 5.77 -23.72
C VAL A 140 -1.84 6.18 -22.29
N VAL A 141 -3.12 6.30 -21.97
CA VAL A 141 -3.59 6.61 -20.62
C VAL A 141 -3.18 5.49 -19.64
N ILE A 142 -3.34 4.21 -20.01
CA ILE A 142 -2.86 3.08 -19.20
C ILE A 142 -1.33 3.15 -19.02
N GLY A 143 -0.57 3.47 -20.07
CA GLY A 143 0.88 3.67 -19.96
C GLY A 143 1.26 4.77 -18.97
N ALA A 144 0.53 5.88 -18.95
CA ALA A 144 0.71 6.95 -17.98
C ALA A 144 0.47 6.49 -16.54
N MET A 145 -0.56 5.66 -16.32
CA MET A 145 -0.89 5.10 -15.01
C MET A 145 0.22 4.21 -14.45
N MET A 146 0.93 3.47 -15.33
CA MET A 146 2.09 2.64 -14.93
C MET A 146 3.27 3.47 -14.45
N ILE A 147 3.43 4.68 -14.98
CA ILE A 147 4.52 5.60 -14.60
C ILE A 147 4.18 6.33 -13.29
N ALA A 148 2.90 6.57 -13.02
CA ALA A 148 2.45 7.38 -11.89
C ALA A 148 2.73 6.71 -10.53
N PRO A 149 3.54 7.30 -9.62
CA PRO A 149 3.89 6.69 -8.34
C PRO A 149 2.83 6.96 -7.25
N LEU A 150 1.54 6.85 -7.61
CA LEU A 150 0.43 7.23 -6.72
C LEU A 150 0.00 6.13 -5.74
N ILE A 151 0.38 4.87 -6.00
CA ILE A 151 -0.05 3.76 -5.15
C ILE A 151 0.63 3.77 -3.79
N GLY A 152 1.93 3.96 -3.74
CA GLY A 152 2.71 3.88 -2.51
C GLY A 152 2.17 4.79 -1.40
N PRO A 153 1.97 6.11 -1.65
CA PRO A 153 1.38 7.01 -0.68
C PRO A 153 -0.05 6.64 -0.25
N ASN A 154 -0.87 6.07 -1.14
CA ASN A 154 -2.23 5.63 -0.79
C ASN A 154 -2.23 4.36 0.08
N ILE A 155 -1.37 3.38 -0.23
CA ILE A 155 -1.16 2.20 0.63
C ILE A 155 -0.63 2.62 2.01
N ALA A 156 0.34 3.55 2.04
CA ALA A 156 0.87 4.08 3.30
C ALA A 156 -0.20 4.84 4.11
N LEU A 157 -1.13 5.53 3.44
CA LEU A 157 -2.27 6.19 4.07
C LEU A 157 -3.20 5.16 4.72
N ALA A 158 -3.56 4.11 3.99
CA ALA A 158 -4.41 3.03 4.48
C ALA A 158 -3.73 2.27 5.63
N LEU A 159 -2.45 1.92 5.49
CA LEU A 159 -1.68 1.20 6.51
C LEU A 159 -1.47 2.06 7.77
N GLY A 160 -1.07 3.33 7.62
CA GLY A 160 -0.92 4.26 8.73
C GLY A 160 -2.22 4.46 9.51
N THR A 161 -3.36 4.47 8.80
CA THR A 161 -4.70 4.48 9.39
C THR A 161 -4.97 3.20 10.18
N THR A 162 -4.67 2.03 9.59
CA THR A 162 -4.90 0.71 10.22
C THR A 162 -4.04 0.52 11.47
N LEU A 163 -2.78 0.92 11.42
CA LEU A 163 -1.84 0.81 12.54
C LEU A 163 -1.98 1.95 13.57
N GLY A 164 -2.71 3.02 13.25
CA GLY A 164 -2.79 4.23 14.09
C GLY A 164 -1.49 5.02 14.13
N ASP A 165 -0.58 4.84 13.16
CA ASP A 165 0.68 5.56 13.10
C ASP A 165 0.49 6.94 12.48
N MET A 166 0.37 7.95 13.36
CA MET A 166 0.18 9.35 12.95
C MET A 166 1.39 9.95 12.21
N ARG A 167 2.60 9.39 12.35
CA ARG A 167 3.78 9.88 11.62
C ARG A 167 3.73 9.41 10.18
N LEU A 168 3.46 8.12 9.97
CA LEU A 168 3.25 7.53 8.65
C LEU A 168 2.07 8.21 7.95
N LEU A 169 0.95 8.38 8.67
CA LEU A 169 -0.27 9.00 8.15
C LEU A 169 -0.01 10.43 7.65
N ARG A 170 0.63 11.29 8.46
CA ARG A 170 0.95 12.67 8.08
C ARG A 170 1.87 12.72 6.87
N ARG A 171 2.90 11.86 6.81
CA ARG A 171 3.80 11.78 5.66
C ARG A 171 3.04 11.35 4.40
N ALA A 172 2.21 10.31 4.49
CA ALA A 172 1.40 9.84 3.38
C ALA A 172 0.46 10.93 2.84
N VAL A 173 -0.24 11.65 3.73
CA VAL A 173 -1.08 12.80 3.36
C VAL A 173 -0.25 13.89 2.66
N THR A 174 0.92 14.24 3.20
CA THR A 174 1.77 15.27 2.59
C THR A 174 2.23 14.90 1.18
N VAL A 175 2.67 13.64 0.99
CA VAL A 175 3.12 13.16 -0.33
C VAL A 175 1.96 13.08 -1.32
N ASN A 176 0.79 12.58 -0.88
CA ASN A 176 -0.42 12.57 -1.71
C ASN A 176 -0.83 13.98 -2.13
N LEU A 177 -0.89 14.92 -1.19
CA LEU A 177 -1.25 16.31 -1.50
C LEU A 177 -0.24 16.96 -2.44
N ALA A 178 1.06 16.73 -2.25
CA ALA A 178 2.10 17.24 -3.15
C ALA A 178 1.95 16.68 -4.56
N GLY A 179 1.75 15.37 -4.71
CA GLY A 179 1.54 14.71 -6.01
C GLY A 179 0.26 15.16 -6.69
N VAL A 180 -0.86 15.19 -5.97
CA VAL A 180 -2.17 15.63 -6.49
C VAL A 180 -2.10 17.09 -6.92
N SER A 181 -1.53 17.98 -6.09
CA SER A 181 -1.41 19.41 -6.43
C SER A 181 -0.54 19.61 -7.65
N LEU A 182 0.59 18.90 -7.77
CA LEU A 182 1.48 19.00 -8.90
C LEU A 182 0.82 18.50 -10.20
N ALA A 183 0.14 17.36 -10.16
CA ALA A 183 -0.60 16.81 -11.29
C ALA A 183 -1.73 17.76 -11.72
N LEU A 184 -2.49 18.29 -10.75
CA LEU A 184 -3.58 19.22 -11.02
C LEU A 184 -3.05 20.53 -11.67
N LEU A 185 -2.02 21.14 -11.09
CA LEU A 185 -1.41 22.35 -11.62
C LEU A 185 -0.91 22.15 -13.05
N MET A 186 -0.19 21.04 -13.30
CA MET A 186 0.29 20.73 -14.64
C MET A 186 -0.84 20.53 -15.64
N SER A 187 -1.91 19.83 -15.22
CA SER A 187 -3.10 19.61 -16.06
C SER A 187 -3.84 20.92 -16.35
N VAL A 188 -3.94 21.82 -15.37
CA VAL A 188 -4.54 23.16 -15.57
C VAL A 188 -3.73 23.97 -16.57
N VAL A 189 -2.40 23.95 -16.45
CA VAL A 189 -1.52 24.63 -17.42
C VAL A 189 -1.74 24.07 -18.82
N LEU A 190 -1.76 22.73 -18.97
CA LEU A 190 -2.02 22.10 -20.28
C LEU A 190 -3.40 22.47 -20.81
N GLY A 191 -4.44 22.45 -19.98
CA GLY A 191 -5.81 22.83 -20.36
C GLY A 191 -5.96 24.27 -20.79
N ALA A 192 -5.14 25.18 -20.24
CA ALA A 192 -5.14 26.59 -20.63
C ALA A 192 -4.49 26.85 -22.00
N PHE A 193 -3.58 25.99 -22.46
CA PHE A 193 -2.86 26.17 -23.74
C PHE A 193 -3.38 25.27 -24.86
N VAL A 194 -4.19 24.26 -24.57
CA VAL A 194 -4.69 23.30 -25.55
C VAL A 194 -6.20 23.45 -25.69
N THR A 195 -6.69 23.48 -26.91
CA THR A 195 -8.15 23.46 -27.20
C THR A 195 -8.67 22.06 -26.83
N ILE A 196 -9.59 22.01 -25.88
CA ILE A 196 -10.19 20.77 -25.43
C ILE A 196 -11.54 20.59 -26.09
N ASP A 197 -11.72 19.48 -26.80
CA ASP A 197 -13.01 19.05 -27.28
C ASP A 197 -13.70 18.24 -26.16
N PRO A 198 -14.78 18.77 -25.55
CA PRO A 198 -15.48 18.09 -24.47
C PRO A 198 -16.22 16.83 -24.90
N THR A 199 -16.27 16.52 -26.21
CA THR A 199 -16.94 15.31 -26.73
C THR A 199 -16.03 14.10 -26.84
N ILE A 200 -14.73 14.24 -26.56
CA ILE A 200 -13.77 13.11 -26.60
C ILE A 200 -14.20 12.05 -25.58
N PRO A 201 -14.47 10.79 -26.02
CA PRO A 201 -14.99 9.72 -25.16
C PRO A 201 -14.14 9.46 -23.91
N GLU A 202 -12.80 9.49 -24.04
CA GLU A 202 -11.89 9.26 -22.92
C GLU A 202 -11.97 10.38 -21.85
N LEU A 203 -12.27 11.63 -22.25
CA LEU A 203 -12.52 12.73 -21.33
C LEU A 203 -13.92 12.67 -20.71
N VAL A 204 -14.95 12.43 -21.54
CA VAL A 204 -16.35 12.33 -21.08
C VAL A 204 -16.50 11.23 -20.02
N SER A 205 -15.88 10.08 -20.24
CA SER A 205 -15.92 8.95 -19.28
C SER A 205 -15.37 9.29 -17.88
N ARG A 206 -14.62 10.39 -17.74
CA ARG A 206 -14.08 10.86 -16.44
C ARG A 206 -14.92 11.97 -15.80
N THR A 207 -15.97 12.42 -16.49
CA THR A 207 -16.88 13.44 -15.98
C THR A 207 -18.26 12.87 -15.66
N ASP A 208 -18.54 11.66 -16.07
CA ASP A 208 -19.82 10.99 -15.84
C ASP A 208 -19.68 9.99 -14.67
N VAL A 209 -20.11 10.39 -13.49
CA VAL A 209 -19.89 9.62 -12.25
C VAL A 209 -21.07 8.68 -11.99
N HIS A 210 -20.79 7.38 -11.91
CA HIS A 210 -21.81 6.35 -11.70
C HIS A 210 -21.54 5.56 -10.41
N MET A 211 -22.58 4.90 -9.88
CA MET A 211 -22.43 3.98 -8.75
C MET A 211 -21.52 2.78 -9.06
N ALA A 212 -21.37 2.44 -10.33
CA ALA A 212 -20.42 1.43 -10.77
C ALA A 212 -18.97 1.84 -10.47
N ASP A 213 -18.64 3.14 -10.55
CA ASP A 213 -17.30 3.63 -10.26
C ASP A 213 -16.92 3.45 -8.78
N VAL A 214 -17.90 3.60 -7.88
CA VAL A 214 -17.74 3.30 -6.46
C VAL A 214 -17.36 1.83 -6.24
N ALA A 215 -18.07 0.90 -6.90
CA ALA A 215 -17.78 -0.53 -6.80
C ALA A 215 -16.40 -0.87 -7.37
N LEU A 216 -16.04 -0.28 -8.52
CA LEU A 216 -14.73 -0.48 -9.15
C LEU A 216 -13.61 0.07 -8.30
N ALA A 217 -13.78 1.26 -7.71
CA ALA A 217 -12.77 1.86 -6.84
C ALA A 217 -12.57 1.08 -5.53
N LEU A 218 -13.65 0.54 -4.93
CA LEU A 218 -13.56 -0.35 -3.77
C LEU A 218 -12.82 -1.65 -4.13
N ALA A 219 -13.16 -2.26 -5.27
CA ALA A 219 -12.49 -3.46 -5.74
C ALA A 219 -11.00 -3.22 -6.03
N ALA A 220 -10.65 -2.09 -6.68
CA ALA A 220 -9.27 -1.70 -6.95
C ALA A 220 -8.47 -1.47 -5.66
N GLY A 221 -9.06 -0.81 -4.65
CA GLY A 221 -8.43 -0.59 -3.36
C GLY A 221 -8.18 -1.89 -2.59
N ALA A 222 -9.16 -2.80 -2.59
CA ALA A 222 -9.02 -4.13 -1.98
C ALA A 222 -7.95 -4.97 -2.69
N ALA A 223 -7.99 -5.01 -4.03
CA ALA A 223 -7.01 -5.73 -4.84
C ALA A 223 -5.59 -5.18 -4.64
N GLY A 224 -5.44 -3.84 -4.58
CA GLY A 224 -4.17 -3.19 -4.31
C GLY A 224 -3.59 -3.57 -2.94
N ALA A 225 -4.40 -3.52 -1.88
CA ALA A 225 -3.98 -3.93 -0.54
C ALA A 225 -3.62 -5.42 -0.46
N LEU A 226 -4.43 -6.29 -1.09
CA LEU A 226 -4.16 -7.72 -1.19
C LEU A 226 -2.85 -8.02 -1.92
N ALA A 227 -2.62 -7.35 -3.05
CA ALA A 227 -1.43 -7.58 -3.87
C ALA A 227 -0.15 -7.16 -3.12
N VAL A 228 -0.19 -6.02 -2.41
CA VAL A 228 0.95 -5.58 -1.59
C VAL A 228 1.22 -6.56 -0.47
N THR A 229 0.19 -7.03 0.25
CA THR A 229 0.38 -7.99 1.34
C THR A 229 0.81 -9.38 0.88
N ARG A 230 0.65 -9.69 -0.40
CA ARG A 230 1.10 -10.95 -1.01
C ARG A 230 2.43 -10.84 -1.74
N GLY A 231 3.13 -9.71 -1.67
CA GLY A 231 4.41 -9.51 -2.34
C GLY A 231 4.32 -9.47 -3.87
N VAL A 232 3.13 -9.20 -4.41
CA VAL A 232 2.97 -9.03 -5.86
C VAL A 232 3.74 -7.79 -6.30
N SER A 233 4.40 -7.85 -7.46
CA SER A 233 5.18 -6.74 -8.00
C SER A 233 4.39 -5.43 -7.96
N THR A 234 5.01 -4.41 -7.39
CA THR A 234 4.44 -3.06 -7.20
C THR A 234 4.00 -2.40 -8.51
N ALA A 235 4.59 -2.80 -9.64
CA ALA A 235 4.22 -2.30 -10.96
C ALA A 235 2.78 -2.69 -11.35
N PHE A 236 2.38 -3.94 -11.12
CA PHE A 236 1.00 -4.38 -11.39
C PHE A 236 -0.01 -3.76 -10.43
N VAL A 237 0.36 -3.66 -9.16
CA VAL A 237 -0.46 -3.03 -8.12
C VAL A 237 -0.65 -1.55 -8.42
N GLY A 238 0.41 -0.88 -8.91
CA GLY A 238 0.40 0.53 -9.32
C GLY A 238 -0.67 0.82 -10.36
N VAL A 239 -0.79 -0.02 -11.38
CA VAL A 239 -1.81 0.13 -12.42
C VAL A 239 -3.22 0.05 -11.84
N MET A 240 -3.52 -0.92 -10.97
CA MET A 240 -4.86 -1.13 -10.41
C MET A 240 -5.40 0.10 -9.66
N VAL A 241 -4.56 0.80 -8.92
CA VAL A 241 -4.96 1.99 -8.14
C VAL A 241 -4.85 3.26 -8.97
N ALA A 242 -3.81 3.39 -9.82
CA ALA A 242 -3.62 4.56 -10.67
C ALA A 242 -4.73 4.72 -11.72
N VAL A 243 -5.37 3.61 -12.17
CA VAL A 243 -6.55 3.62 -13.06
C VAL A 243 -7.66 4.50 -12.49
N ALA A 244 -7.86 4.45 -11.18
CA ALA A 244 -8.93 5.18 -10.54
C ALA A 244 -8.55 6.64 -10.18
N LEU A 245 -7.27 6.98 -10.07
CA LEU A 245 -6.86 8.28 -9.52
C LEU A 245 -6.33 9.26 -10.57
N LEU A 246 -5.38 8.85 -11.40
CA LEU A 246 -4.68 9.77 -12.30
C LEU A 246 -5.58 10.34 -13.40
N PRO A 247 -6.38 9.54 -14.15
CA PRO A 247 -7.18 10.05 -15.25
C PRO A 247 -8.23 11.08 -14.82
N PRO A 248 -9.08 10.85 -13.81
CA PRO A 248 -10.07 11.85 -13.43
C PRO A 248 -9.43 13.10 -12.84
N LEU A 249 -8.28 13.00 -12.17
CA LEU A 249 -7.53 14.15 -11.67
C LEU A 249 -7.00 15.00 -12.83
N VAL A 250 -6.45 14.36 -13.87
CA VAL A 250 -5.95 15.06 -15.07
C VAL A 250 -7.09 15.69 -15.86
N ALA A 251 -8.21 14.98 -16.03
CA ALA A 251 -9.40 15.54 -16.68
C ALA A 251 -9.94 16.76 -15.92
N CYS A 252 -9.99 16.71 -14.59
CA CYS A 252 -10.35 17.85 -13.75
C CYS A 252 -9.46 19.06 -14.05
N GLY A 253 -8.14 18.90 -14.07
CA GLY A 253 -7.21 19.98 -14.36
C GLY A 253 -7.34 20.52 -15.79
N LEU A 254 -7.50 19.65 -16.79
CA LEU A 254 -7.70 20.05 -18.17
C LEU A 254 -8.95 20.93 -18.33
N PHE A 255 -10.09 20.50 -17.77
CA PHE A 255 -11.34 21.27 -17.83
C PHE A 255 -11.28 22.57 -17.01
N LEU A 256 -10.58 22.58 -15.86
CA LEU A 256 -10.34 23.83 -15.13
C LEU A 256 -9.53 24.82 -15.99
N GLY A 257 -8.49 24.34 -16.66
CA GLY A 257 -7.64 25.17 -17.53
C GLY A 257 -8.36 25.72 -18.76
N SER A 258 -9.29 24.94 -19.33
CA SER A 258 -10.11 25.39 -20.47
C SER A 258 -11.29 26.29 -20.07
N GLY A 259 -11.57 26.41 -18.74
CA GLY A 259 -12.67 27.23 -18.22
C GLY A 259 -13.99 26.51 -18.05
N ASP A 260 -14.07 25.19 -18.31
CA ASP A 260 -15.27 24.40 -18.08
C ASP A 260 -15.33 23.90 -16.64
N THR A 261 -15.83 24.75 -15.77
CA THR A 261 -15.92 24.45 -14.32
C THR A 261 -16.91 23.36 -13.97
N ALA A 262 -17.93 23.13 -14.83
CA ALA A 262 -18.94 22.09 -14.58
C ALA A 262 -18.34 20.69 -14.78
N LEU A 263 -17.69 20.45 -15.93
CA LEU A 263 -17.00 19.18 -16.20
C LEU A 263 -15.83 18.95 -15.25
N ALA A 264 -15.11 20.01 -14.91
CA ALA A 264 -14.05 19.94 -13.90
C ALA A 264 -14.59 19.50 -12.52
N GLY A 265 -15.73 20.04 -12.10
CA GLY A 265 -16.40 19.67 -10.85
C GLY A 265 -16.77 18.17 -10.81
N ASN A 266 -17.33 17.66 -11.91
CA ASN A 266 -17.67 16.24 -12.03
C ASN A 266 -16.42 15.34 -11.98
N ALA A 267 -15.36 15.68 -12.68
CA ALA A 267 -14.09 14.94 -12.63
C ALA A 267 -13.43 15.00 -11.25
N ALA A 268 -13.53 16.13 -10.54
CA ALA A 268 -13.10 16.25 -9.16
C ALA A 268 -13.91 15.35 -8.22
N LEU A 269 -15.23 15.28 -8.41
CA LEU A 269 -16.11 14.41 -7.63
C LEU A 269 -15.72 12.95 -7.82
N LEU A 270 -15.46 12.51 -9.06
CA LEU A 270 -14.98 11.15 -9.35
C LEU A 270 -13.65 10.88 -8.67
N THR A 271 -12.69 11.82 -8.76
CA THR A 271 -11.39 11.70 -8.11
C THR A 271 -11.51 11.52 -6.60
N LEU A 272 -12.31 12.37 -5.94
CA LEU A 272 -12.54 12.31 -4.50
C LEU A 272 -13.23 11.01 -4.09
N THR A 273 -14.25 10.58 -4.84
CA THR A 273 -14.95 9.31 -4.60
C THR A 273 -13.97 8.14 -4.68
N ASN A 274 -13.11 8.11 -5.68
CA ASN A 274 -12.12 7.06 -5.85
C ASN A 274 -11.08 7.05 -4.73
N VAL A 275 -10.56 8.22 -4.29
CA VAL A 275 -9.64 8.32 -3.15
C VAL A 275 -10.28 7.73 -1.89
N VAL A 276 -11.53 8.10 -1.61
CA VAL A 276 -12.27 7.59 -0.43
C VAL A 276 -12.46 6.09 -0.50
N CYS A 277 -12.93 5.57 -1.63
CA CYS A 277 -13.19 4.14 -1.83
C CYS A 277 -11.91 3.31 -1.71
N ILE A 278 -10.82 3.73 -2.36
CA ILE A 278 -9.54 3.02 -2.32
C ILE A 278 -9.00 2.96 -0.90
N ASN A 279 -9.03 4.06 -0.16
CA ASN A 279 -8.52 4.08 1.22
C ASN A 279 -9.42 3.27 2.15
N LEU A 280 -10.75 3.38 2.04
CA LEU A 280 -11.68 2.58 2.83
C LEU A 280 -11.49 1.07 2.58
N ALA A 281 -11.41 0.67 1.32
CA ALA A 281 -11.18 -0.72 0.94
C ALA A 281 -9.80 -1.21 1.40
N GLY A 282 -8.75 -0.40 1.26
CA GLY A 282 -7.40 -0.71 1.73
C GLY A 282 -7.37 -0.94 3.25
N VAL A 283 -7.93 -0.03 4.04
CA VAL A 283 -8.03 -0.17 5.51
C VAL A 283 -8.81 -1.43 5.88
N SER A 284 -9.97 -1.65 5.25
CA SER A 284 -10.82 -2.82 5.51
C SER A 284 -10.08 -4.12 5.20
N THR A 285 -9.35 -4.17 4.08
CA THR A 285 -8.56 -5.34 3.67
C THR A 285 -7.43 -5.62 4.65
N PHE A 286 -6.66 -4.60 5.09
CA PHE A 286 -5.61 -4.78 6.09
C PHE A 286 -6.17 -5.29 7.42
N LEU A 287 -7.33 -4.77 7.86
CA LEU A 287 -7.98 -5.25 9.08
C LEU A 287 -8.45 -6.71 8.97
N LEU A 288 -9.06 -7.09 7.84
CA LEU A 288 -9.51 -8.46 7.57
C LEU A 288 -8.32 -9.44 7.53
N GLN A 289 -7.16 -8.99 7.03
CA GLN A 289 -5.94 -9.76 7.04
C GLN A 289 -5.23 -9.79 8.40
N GLY A 290 -5.78 -9.15 9.43
CA GLY A 290 -5.23 -9.16 10.77
C GLY A 290 -3.97 -8.31 10.94
N VAL A 291 -3.75 -7.29 10.08
CA VAL A 291 -2.68 -6.29 10.30
C VAL A 291 -3.02 -5.47 11.54
N ARG A 292 -2.25 -5.64 12.63
CA ARG A 292 -2.51 -5.01 13.94
C ARG A 292 -1.25 -4.37 14.51
N PRO A 293 -1.35 -3.32 15.35
CA PRO A 293 -0.22 -2.74 16.05
C PRO A 293 0.39 -3.74 17.04
N ARG A 294 1.70 -3.65 17.28
CA ARG A 294 2.49 -4.59 18.05
C ARG A 294 2.20 -4.59 19.55
N HIS A 295 2.11 -3.40 20.17
CA HIS A 295 1.96 -3.28 21.63
C HIS A 295 0.53 -3.00 22.05
N TRP A 296 0.08 -3.62 23.16
CA TRP A 296 -1.28 -3.51 23.69
C TRP A 296 -1.73 -2.06 23.96
N PHE A 297 -0.85 -1.19 24.44
CA PHE A 297 -1.15 0.23 24.65
C PHE A 297 -1.26 1.04 23.36
N GLN A 298 -0.62 0.57 22.28
CA GLN A 298 -0.80 1.11 20.92
C GLN A 298 -2.10 0.58 20.31
N VAL A 299 -2.53 -0.64 20.67
CA VAL A 299 -3.78 -1.26 20.18
C VAL A 299 -5.01 -0.44 20.57
N GLU A 300 -5.10 0.09 21.79
CA GLU A 300 -6.23 0.93 22.17
C GLU A 300 -6.27 2.25 21.40
N ARG A 301 -5.13 2.93 21.28
CA ARG A 301 -5.00 4.15 20.46
C ARG A 301 -5.27 3.89 18.99
N ALA A 302 -4.74 2.80 18.45
CA ALA A 302 -4.98 2.41 17.07
C ALA A 302 -6.45 2.06 16.83
N ARG A 303 -7.09 1.29 17.72
CA ARG A 303 -8.52 0.97 17.60
C ARG A 303 -9.40 2.24 17.62
N ALA A 304 -9.10 3.21 18.48
CA ALA A 304 -9.81 4.47 18.49
C ALA A 304 -9.57 5.26 17.20
N SER A 305 -8.31 5.39 16.78
CA SER A 305 -7.91 6.07 15.55
C SER A 305 -8.51 5.41 14.30
N THR A 306 -8.44 4.08 14.22
CA THR A 306 -9.01 3.30 13.10
C THR A 306 -10.53 3.43 13.03
N ARG A 307 -11.23 3.37 14.18
CA ARG A 307 -12.70 3.59 14.19
C ARG A 307 -13.05 4.99 13.70
N VAL A 308 -12.37 6.02 14.19
CA VAL A 308 -12.59 7.41 13.76
C VAL A 308 -12.31 7.54 12.26
N ALA A 309 -11.24 6.95 11.76
CA ALA A 309 -10.92 7.01 10.34
C ALA A 309 -11.95 6.27 9.47
N ILE A 310 -12.35 5.05 9.86
CA ILE A 310 -13.39 4.30 9.13
C ILE A 310 -14.71 5.06 9.14
N THR A 311 -15.14 5.60 10.28
CA THR A 311 -16.37 6.40 10.35
C THR A 311 -16.26 7.65 9.48
N LEU A 312 -15.12 8.30 9.44
CA LEU A 312 -14.84 9.44 8.56
C LEU A 312 -14.91 9.05 7.09
N TRP A 313 -14.25 7.96 6.68
CA TRP A 313 -14.29 7.48 5.29
C TRP A 313 -15.70 7.05 4.87
N ILE A 314 -16.45 6.35 5.75
CA ILE A 314 -17.85 5.96 5.47
C ILE A 314 -18.74 7.20 5.38
N SER A 315 -18.64 8.16 6.30
CA SER A 315 -19.44 9.37 6.26
C SER A 315 -19.16 10.20 5.00
N LEU A 316 -17.88 10.30 4.60
CA LEU A 316 -17.49 10.99 3.38
C LEU A 316 -18.02 10.26 2.14
N LEU A 317 -17.99 8.93 2.12
CA LEU A 317 -18.58 8.13 1.03
C LEU A 317 -20.09 8.32 0.92
N ILE A 318 -20.78 8.38 2.06
CA ILE A 318 -22.24 8.65 2.08
C ILE A 318 -22.54 10.05 1.51
N VAL A 319 -21.77 11.06 1.92
CA VAL A 319 -21.93 12.44 1.42
C VAL A 319 -21.67 12.51 -0.08
N LEU A 320 -20.58 11.89 -0.56
CA LEU A 320 -20.25 11.84 -1.98
C LEU A 320 -21.28 11.06 -2.79
N GLY A 321 -21.75 9.90 -2.28
CA GLY A 321 -22.82 9.12 -2.90
C GLY A 321 -24.15 9.89 -2.97
N GLY A 322 -24.48 10.63 -1.92
CA GLY A 322 -25.63 11.53 -1.91
C GLY A 322 -25.50 12.67 -2.93
N LEU A 323 -24.30 13.23 -3.08
CA LEU A 323 -24.01 14.27 -4.06
C LEU A 323 -24.10 13.72 -5.50
N ILE A 324 -23.57 12.53 -5.76
CA ILE A 324 -23.72 11.84 -7.06
C ILE A 324 -25.20 11.62 -7.38
N TRP A 325 -26.01 11.20 -6.39
CA TRP A 325 -27.44 10.98 -6.58
C TRP A 325 -28.18 12.30 -6.86
N LEU A 326 -27.80 13.39 -6.20
CA LEU A 326 -28.43 14.71 -6.37
C LEU A 326 -28.11 15.36 -7.74
N LEU A 327 -26.93 15.09 -8.30
CA LEU A 327 -26.47 15.64 -9.58
C LEU A 327 -26.96 14.87 -10.80
N ARG A 328 -27.62 13.73 -10.59
CA ARG A 328 -28.33 12.94 -11.62
C ARG A 328 -29.74 13.45 -11.84
#